data_c82708bd021b8cfd9acfa4fe22ba57e7
#
_entry.id   c82708bd021b8cfd9acfa4fe22ba57e7
#
_cell.length_a   1.000
_cell.length_b   1.000
_cell.length_c   1.000
_cell.angle_alpha   90.00
_cell.angle_beta   90.00
_cell.angle_gamma   90.00
#
_symmetry.space_group_name_H-M   'P 1'
#
loop_
_entity.id
_entity.type
_entity.pdbx_description
1 polymer ?
#
loop_
_entity_poly.entity_id
_entity_poly.type
_entity_poly.pdbx_seq_one_letter_code
_entity_poly.pdbx_strand_id
1 'polypeptide(L)'
;MKNSRSTLVRFTFWSVAILFSLWALTSVTIAPSFFVAVNSYAVDQDPSSRGLDFDNIDIESDGVTLAGWWIPAETPIAELIFVHGAGSNRISAYIGSLDFYATLNALGISVIAMDLRNHGNSPITDARLHMGATEWADVFAAAQWLDTTQPTALPRFVLGASMGGSTVIRALHQGLQVTGTILLDPQLDILDSLMHGAKVVTGLPAPLFVLAAQAAIWQYDLPTGSHSPLRQAAALRQPILLLQDWEDPVTRSHYAQSLADQNPQVQLKKVPHIAASDPCILDKGNWGSHVASHPCHPAWTRQHIATFVNDRINGRINNRANQRRAETSP
;
A
#
# COMPACT_ATOMS: atom_id res chain seq x y z
N MET A 1 31.18 31.59 44.99
CA MET A 1 30.53 30.34 44.49
C MET A 1 29.12 30.53 43.91
N LYS A 2 28.36 31.59 44.23
CA LYS A 2 26.99 31.83 43.66
C LYS A 2 26.97 32.18 42.14
N ASN A 3 27.99 32.89 41.61
CA ASN A 3 28.01 33.32 40.19
C ASN A 3 28.29 32.20 39.20
N SER A 4 29.03 31.15 39.56
CA SER A 4 29.37 30.04 38.66
C SER A 4 28.15 29.18 38.31
N ARG A 5 27.24 28.94 39.25
CA ARG A 5 26.00 28.17 39.01
C ARG A 5 25.03 28.91 38.07
N SER A 6 24.91 30.23 38.20
CA SER A 6 24.03 31.01 37.30
C SER A 6 24.55 31.08 35.86
N THR A 7 25.88 31.14 35.70
CA THR A 7 26.52 31.13 34.37
C THR A 7 26.33 29.75 33.68
N LEU A 8 26.53 28.67 34.43
CA LEU A 8 26.33 27.30 33.91
C LEU A 8 24.88 27.08 33.48
N VAL A 9 23.91 27.47 34.31
CA VAL A 9 22.47 27.35 34.00
C VAL A 9 22.10 28.14 32.74
N ARG A 10 22.62 29.38 32.60
CA ARG A 10 22.41 30.20 31.40
C ARG A 10 23.02 29.56 30.15
N PHE A 11 24.24 29.05 30.23
CA PHE A 11 24.92 28.38 29.14
C PHE A 11 24.14 27.13 28.70
N THR A 12 23.72 26.29 29.64
CA THR A 12 22.91 25.10 29.35
C THR A 12 21.57 25.48 28.69
N PHE A 13 20.89 26.52 29.21
CA PHE A 13 19.64 27.01 28.63
C PHE A 13 19.81 27.46 27.17
N TRP A 14 20.83 28.27 26.89
CA TRP A 14 21.10 28.75 25.51
C TRP A 14 21.51 27.62 24.58
N SER A 15 22.29 26.64 25.04
CA SER A 15 22.67 25.46 24.24
C SER A 15 21.44 24.64 23.87
N VAL A 16 20.55 24.38 24.82
CA VAL A 16 19.30 23.66 24.56
C VAL A 16 18.40 24.44 23.60
N ALA A 17 18.28 25.76 23.76
CA ALA A 17 17.48 26.60 22.87
C ALA A 17 18.03 26.62 21.45
N ILE A 18 19.35 26.67 21.25
CA ILE A 18 20.00 26.61 19.95
C ILE A 18 19.74 25.23 19.29
N LEU A 19 19.95 24.13 20.02
CA LEU A 19 19.74 22.79 19.53
C LEU A 19 18.26 22.55 19.12
N PHE A 20 17.33 23.03 19.95
CA PHE A 20 15.91 22.97 19.64
C PHE A 20 15.56 23.79 18.39
N SER A 21 16.13 25.02 18.27
CA SER A 21 15.89 25.85 17.08
C SER A 21 16.44 25.25 15.81
N LEU A 22 17.63 24.63 15.88
CA LEU A 22 18.24 23.93 14.75
C LEU A 22 17.39 22.71 14.37
N TRP A 23 16.96 21.91 15.36
CA TRP A 23 16.06 20.79 15.10
C TRP A 23 14.75 21.24 14.46
N ALA A 24 14.09 22.27 14.99
CA ALA A 24 12.86 22.80 14.46
C ALA A 24 13.04 23.32 13.01
N LEU A 25 14.13 24.09 12.77
CA LEU A 25 14.43 24.62 11.45
C LEU A 25 14.68 23.50 10.43
N THR A 26 15.54 22.52 10.75
CA THR A 26 15.80 21.39 9.87
C THR A 26 14.57 20.53 9.63
N SER A 27 13.72 20.36 10.65
CA SER A 27 12.45 19.62 10.55
C SER A 27 11.47 20.25 9.57
N VAL A 28 11.47 21.58 9.40
CA VAL A 28 10.52 22.24 8.49
C VAL A 28 11.11 22.63 7.15
N THR A 29 12.44 22.61 6.98
CA THR A 29 13.07 23.03 5.72
C THR A 29 13.71 21.90 4.91
N ILE A 30 14.37 20.96 5.57
CA ILE A 30 15.17 19.91 4.93
C ILE A 30 14.47 18.55 5.05
N ALA A 31 14.07 18.17 6.26
CA ALA A 31 13.54 16.84 6.52
C ALA A 31 12.26 16.48 5.73
N PRO A 32 11.35 17.41 5.40
CA PRO A 32 10.16 17.11 4.62
C PRO A 32 10.44 16.43 3.28
N SER A 33 11.51 16.82 2.59
CA SER A 33 11.89 16.25 1.31
C SER A 33 12.26 14.76 1.37
N PHE A 34 12.80 14.30 2.50
CA PHE A 34 13.15 12.89 2.67
C PHE A 34 11.92 11.99 2.82
N PHE A 35 10.80 12.51 3.33
CA PHE A 35 9.56 11.74 3.45
C PHE A 35 8.90 11.41 2.11
N VAL A 36 9.15 12.25 1.13
CA VAL A 36 8.56 12.10 -0.21
C VAL A 36 9.58 11.66 -1.26
N ALA A 37 10.84 11.45 -0.87
CA ALA A 37 11.86 10.97 -1.79
C ALA A 37 11.55 9.53 -2.23
N VAL A 38 11.63 9.29 -3.54
CA VAL A 38 11.51 7.95 -4.11
C VAL A 38 12.90 7.32 -4.17
N ASN A 39 13.04 6.15 -3.56
CA ASN A 39 14.20 5.27 -3.72
C ASN A 39 13.68 3.92 -4.22
N SER A 40 13.41 3.82 -5.51
CA SER A 40 12.93 2.58 -6.11
C SER A 40 14.11 1.69 -6.51
N TYR A 41 13.96 0.40 -6.25
CA TYR A 41 14.94 -0.61 -6.65
C TYR A 41 14.80 -0.95 -8.13
N ALA A 42 15.87 -1.51 -8.72
CA ALA A 42 15.81 -2.04 -10.07
C ALA A 42 14.86 -3.26 -10.15
N VAL A 43 14.21 -3.40 -11.30
CA VAL A 43 13.45 -4.61 -11.64
C VAL A 43 14.43 -5.58 -12.31
N ASP A 44 15.01 -6.49 -11.54
CA ASP A 44 16.10 -7.40 -11.92
C ASP A 44 15.68 -8.86 -12.08
N GLN A 45 14.42 -9.17 -11.79
CA GLN A 45 13.80 -10.48 -11.99
C GLN A 45 12.43 -10.30 -12.66
N ASP A 46 11.89 -11.39 -13.15
CA ASP A 46 10.57 -11.43 -13.79
C ASP A 46 9.76 -12.68 -13.37
N PRO A 47 8.49 -12.78 -13.76
CA PRO A 47 7.62 -13.90 -13.40
C PRO A 47 8.09 -15.26 -13.91
N SER A 48 8.91 -15.34 -14.96
CA SER A 48 9.45 -16.61 -15.48
C SER A 48 10.34 -17.32 -14.47
N SER A 49 10.96 -16.57 -13.55
CA SER A 49 11.74 -17.11 -12.43
C SER A 49 10.91 -17.98 -11.46
N ARG A 50 9.57 -17.92 -11.57
CA ARG A 50 8.59 -18.75 -10.84
C ARG A 50 7.78 -19.65 -11.79
N GLY A 51 8.23 -19.80 -13.04
CA GLY A 51 7.54 -20.61 -14.04
C GLY A 51 6.21 -20.04 -14.49
N LEU A 52 6.02 -18.74 -14.35
CA LEU A 52 4.80 -18.06 -14.79
C LEU A 52 4.99 -17.50 -16.20
N ASP A 53 3.99 -17.70 -17.05
CA ASP A 53 3.88 -16.98 -18.31
C ASP A 53 3.51 -15.52 -18.04
N PHE A 54 4.08 -14.59 -18.79
CA PHE A 54 3.78 -13.18 -18.69
C PHE A 54 4.10 -12.41 -19.96
N ASP A 55 3.42 -11.28 -20.11
CA ASP A 55 3.73 -10.28 -21.13
C ASP A 55 4.22 -9.00 -20.48
N ASN A 56 5.25 -8.36 -21.05
CA ASN A 56 5.58 -6.98 -20.70
C ASN A 56 4.51 -6.08 -21.34
N ILE A 57 3.99 -5.16 -20.55
CA ILE A 57 2.91 -4.27 -20.97
C ILE A 57 3.26 -2.81 -20.69
N ASP A 58 2.77 -1.94 -21.55
CA ASP A 58 2.77 -0.50 -21.41
C ASP A 58 1.36 -0.03 -21.04
N ILE A 59 1.25 0.79 -20.00
CA ILE A 59 -0.02 1.30 -19.48
C ILE A 59 0.00 2.83 -19.55
N GLU A 60 -0.85 3.40 -20.40
CA GLU A 60 -0.96 4.84 -20.55
C GLU A 60 -1.76 5.47 -19.39
N SER A 61 -1.13 6.34 -18.59
CA SER A 61 -1.70 7.01 -17.45
C SER A 61 -1.38 8.51 -17.48
N ASP A 62 -2.36 9.36 -17.79
CA ASP A 62 -2.22 10.83 -17.81
C ASP A 62 -0.96 11.35 -18.54
N GLY A 63 -0.69 10.76 -19.71
CA GLY A 63 0.48 11.13 -20.54
C GLY A 63 1.81 10.52 -20.07
N VAL A 64 1.76 9.55 -19.16
CA VAL A 64 2.90 8.78 -18.70
C VAL A 64 2.69 7.32 -19.07
N THR A 65 3.65 6.69 -19.75
CA THR A 65 3.63 5.27 -20.08
C THR A 65 4.27 4.48 -18.94
N LEU A 66 3.45 3.76 -18.16
CA LEU A 66 3.92 2.95 -17.04
C LEU A 66 4.35 1.56 -17.53
N ALA A 67 5.41 1.03 -16.93
CA ALA A 67 5.87 -0.33 -17.17
C ALA A 67 5.12 -1.33 -16.29
N GLY A 68 4.70 -2.45 -16.85
CA GLY A 68 3.98 -3.50 -16.12
C GLY A 68 4.17 -4.89 -16.69
N TRP A 69 3.54 -5.84 -16.04
CA TRP A 69 3.36 -7.22 -16.49
C TRP A 69 1.90 -7.61 -16.50
N TRP A 70 1.48 -8.31 -17.54
CA TRP A 70 0.29 -9.12 -17.53
C TRP A 70 0.69 -10.58 -17.29
N ILE A 71 0.17 -11.19 -16.23
CA ILE A 71 0.47 -12.55 -15.80
C ILE A 71 -0.85 -13.35 -15.86
N PRO A 72 -1.16 -14.00 -16.99
CA PRO A 72 -2.40 -14.74 -17.15
C PRO A 72 -2.40 -16.01 -16.30
N ALA A 73 -3.53 -16.35 -15.70
CA ALA A 73 -3.73 -17.67 -15.12
C ALA A 73 -4.14 -18.66 -16.22
N GLU A 74 -3.75 -19.92 -16.11
CA GLU A 74 -4.10 -20.97 -17.08
C GLU A 74 -5.63 -21.15 -17.20
N THR A 75 -6.33 -21.11 -16.06
CA THR A 75 -7.79 -21.18 -16.00
C THR A 75 -8.31 -20.01 -15.19
N PRO A 76 -8.51 -18.83 -15.82
CA PRO A 76 -8.80 -17.62 -15.07
C PRO A 76 -10.25 -17.58 -14.55
N ILE A 77 -10.41 -17.30 -13.26
CA ILE A 77 -11.70 -17.07 -12.60
C ILE A 77 -11.87 -15.62 -12.15
N ALA A 78 -10.77 -14.86 -12.09
CA ALA A 78 -10.74 -13.46 -11.70
C ALA A 78 -9.51 -12.74 -12.27
N GLU A 79 -9.55 -11.40 -12.27
CA GLU A 79 -8.44 -10.51 -12.57
C GLU A 79 -8.08 -9.70 -11.32
N LEU A 80 -6.80 -9.40 -11.12
CA LEU A 80 -6.32 -8.61 -9.99
C LEU A 80 -5.30 -7.57 -10.44
N ILE A 81 -5.51 -6.31 -10.02
CA ILE A 81 -4.54 -5.22 -10.15
C ILE A 81 -3.73 -5.17 -8.87
N PHE A 82 -2.42 -5.40 -8.97
CA PHE A 82 -1.49 -5.33 -7.84
C PHE A 82 -0.82 -3.96 -7.77
N VAL A 83 -0.89 -3.32 -6.60
CA VAL A 83 -0.34 -1.97 -6.34
C VAL A 83 0.65 -2.04 -5.19
N HIS A 84 1.93 -1.82 -5.50
CA HIS A 84 3.03 -1.89 -4.53
C HIS A 84 3.09 -0.67 -3.59
N GLY A 85 3.91 -0.76 -2.54
CA GLY A 85 4.14 0.30 -1.55
C GLY A 85 5.18 1.34 -1.97
N ALA A 86 5.40 2.32 -1.09
CA ALA A 86 6.37 3.40 -1.27
C ALA A 86 7.80 2.87 -1.47
N GLY A 87 8.53 3.48 -2.42
CA GLY A 87 9.93 3.12 -2.70
C GLY A 87 10.15 1.70 -3.20
N SER A 88 9.07 1.00 -3.56
CA SER A 88 9.07 -0.37 -4.08
C SER A 88 8.81 -0.39 -5.59
N ASN A 89 8.49 -1.53 -6.14
CA ASN A 89 8.08 -1.73 -7.52
C ASN A 89 7.29 -3.05 -7.63
N ARG A 90 6.99 -3.51 -8.85
CA ARG A 90 6.26 -4.76 -9.11
C ARG A 90 6.95 -6.03 -8.61
N ILE A 91 8.25 -6.00 -8.25
CA ILE A 91 8.97 -7.13 -7.60
C ILE A 91 9.30 -6.86 -6.14
N SER A 92 8.40 -6.27 -5.40
CA SER A 92 8.61 -5.97 -3.98
C SER A 92 9.10 -7.18 -3.18
N ALA A 93 10.36 -7.12 -2.72
CA ALA A 93 10.94 -8.16 -1.87
C ALA A 93 10.22 -8.26 -0.51
N TYR A 94 9.68 -7.16 0.00
CA TYR A 94 8.96 -7.13 1.28
C TYR A 94 7.70 -8.00 1.26
N ILE A 95 6.98 -8.02 0.13
CA ILE A 95 5.78 -8.84 -0.08
C ILE A 95 6.16 -10.22 -0.62
N GLY A 96 7.37 -10.39 -1.16
CA GLY A 96 7.73 -11.57 -1.95
C GLY A 96 6.87 -11.68 -3.21
N SER A 97 6.78 -10.59 -3.99
CA SER A 97 5.76 -10.43 -5.05
C SER A 97 5.76 -11.54 -6.07
N LEU A 98 6.92 -12.04 -6.51
CA LEU A 98 6.97 -13.10 -7.51
C LEU A 98 6.34 -14.41 -7.02
N ASP A 99 6.63 -14.81 -5.77
CA ASP A 99 6.01 -15.98 -5.13
C ASP A 99 4.52 -15.72 -4.84
N PHE A 100 4.18 -14.47 -4.57
CA PHE A 100 2.80 -14.08 -4.37
C PHE A 100 1.99 -14.15 -5.68
N TYR A 101 2.56 -13.71 -6.80
CA TYR A 101 1.92 -13.85 -8.12
C TYR A 101 1.71 -15.33 -8.48
N ALA A 102 2.68 -16.20 -8.19
CA ALA A 102 2.51 -17.64 -8.38
C ALA A 102 1.37 -18.19 -7.49
N THR A 103 1.25 -17.70 -6.26
CA THR A 103 0.15 -18.06 -5.36
C THR A 103 -1.22 -17.63 -5.93
N LEU A 104 -1.32 -16.41 -6.43
CA LEU A 104 -2.55 -15.87 -7.04
C LEU A 104 -2.91 -16.61 -8.34
N ASN A 105 -1.91 -16.85 -9.19
CA ASN A 105 -2.07 -17.58 -10.45
C ASN A 105 -2.58 -19.01 -10.22
N ALA A 106 -2.02 -19.71 -9.22
CA ALA A 106 -2.49 -21.03 -8.80
C ALA A 106 -3.92 -21.05 -8.22
N LEU A 107 -4.49 -19.89 -7.87
CA LEU A 107 -5.89 -19.71 -7.50
C LEU A 107 -6.79 -19.37 -8.72
N GLY A 108 -6.24 -19.33 -9.92
CA GLY A 108 -6.97 -18.90 -11.12
C GLY A 108 -7.13 -17.38 -11.22
N ILE A 109 -6.28 -16.60 -10.57
CA ILE A 109 -6.32 -15.14 -10.59
C ILE A 109 -5.23 -14.63 -11.53
N SER A 110 -5.62 -14.06 -12.67
CA SER A 110 -4.69 -13.34 -13.56
C SER A 110 -4.29 -12.01 -12.92
N VAL A 111 -3.03 -11.63 -13.05
CA VAL A 111 -2.48 -10.46 -12.35
C VAL A 111 -1.95 -9.43 -13.34
N ILE A 112 -2.33 -8.17 -13.17
CA ILE A 112 -1.63 -7.03 -13.72
C ILE A 112 -0.77 -6.43 -12.60
N ALA A 113 0.55 -6.43 -12.78
CA ALA A 113 1.52 -5.88 -11.86
C ALA A 113 2.28 -4.75 -12.53
N MET A 114 2.13 -3.53 -12.02
CA MET A 114 2.75 -2.35 -12.61
C MET A 114 3.71 -1.67 -11.64
N ASP A 115 4.68 -0.94 -12.19
CA ASP A 115 5.39 0.08 -11.45
C ASP A 115 4.57 1.36 -11.50
N LEU A 116 4.20 1.91 -10.35
CA LEU A 116 3.59 3.23 -10.27
C LEU A 116 4.55 4.30 -10.84
N ARG A 117 4.03 5.45 -11.25
CA ARG A 117 4.88 6.60 -11.62
C ARG A 117 5.98 6.82 -10.59
N ASN A 118 7.14 7.28 -11.02
CA ASN A 118 8.34 7.47 -10.19
C ASN A 118 9.00 6.18 -9.65
N HIS A 119 8.50 4.98 -9.97
CA HIS A 119 9.02 3.72 -9.43
C HIS A 119 9.47 2.76 -10.53
N GLY A 120 10.40 1.86 -10.18
CA GLY A 120 10.87 0.77 -11.03
C GLY A 120 11.31 1.22 -12.41
N ASN A 121 10.69 0.64 -13.44
CA ASN A 121 10.93 0.97 -14.85
C ASN A 121 9.95 2.02 -15.41
N SER A 122 8.99 2.48 -14.61
CA SER A 122 8.11 3.57 -15.00
C SER A 122 8.83 4.91 -14.98
N PRO A 123 8.43 5.89 -15.82
CA PRO A 123 9.08 7.19 -15.89
C PRO A 123 9.08 7.94 -14.55
N ILE A 124 10.17 8.64 -14.31
CA ILE A 124 10.29 9.59 -13.21
C ILE A 124 9.70 10.92 -13.67
N THR A 125 8.58 11.33 -13.07
CA THR A 125 7.88 12.59 -13.38
C THR A 125 8.40 13.74 -12.52
N ASP A 126 8.47 13.55 -11.22
CA ASP A 126 8.95 14.55 -10.25
C ASP A 126 9.79 13.95 -9.12
N ALA A 127 10.04 12.63 -9.17
CA ALA A 127 10.82 11.86 -8.19
C ALA A 127 10.23 11.93 -6.76
N ARG A 128 8.89 12.02 -6.64
CA ARG A 128 8.21 12.14 -5.34
C ARG A 128 7.15 11.08 -5.12
N LEU A 129 6.94 10.77 -3.84
CA LEU A 129 5.81 10.01 -3.34
C LEU A 129 4.67 10.97 -2.99
N HIS A 130 3.50 10.74 -3.56
CA HIS A 130 2.29 11.54 -3.27
C HIS A 130 1.29 10.79 -2.39
N MET A 131 1.67 9.63 -1.85
CA MET A 131 0.88 8.82 -0.91
C MET A 131 -0.54 8.50 -1.40
N GLY A 132 -0.68 8.28 -2.70
CA GLY A 132 -1.94 8.01 -3.37
C GLY A 132 -2.65 9.25 -3.93
N ALA A 133 -2.16 10.47 -3.68
CA ALA A 133 -2.81 11.69 -4.17
C ALA A 133 -2.80 11.82 -5.70
N THR A 134 -1.79 11.29 -6.37
CA THR A 134 -1.66 11.26 -7.84
C THR A 134 -1.61 9.85 -8.40
N GLU A 135 -1.00 8.90 -7.68
CA GLU A 135 -0.79 7.52 -8.12
C GLU A 135 -2.10 6.74 -8.31
N TRP A 136 -3.23 7.23 -7.78
CA TRP A 136 -4.54 6.62 -8.02
C TRP A 136 -4.91 6.56 -9.52
N ALA A 137 -4.44 7.52 -10.33
CA ALA A 137 -4.67 7.54 -11.76
C ALA A 137 -4.01 6.33 -12.46
N ASP A 138 -2.86 5.87 -11.96
CA ASP A 138 -2.16 4.70 -12.48
C ASP A 138 -2.99 3.42 -12.29
N VAL A 139 -3.72 3.34 -11.17
CA VAL A 139 -4.63 2.21 -10.90
C VAL A 139 -5.82 2.21 -11.87
N PHE A 140 -6.37 3.42 -12.18
CA PHE A 140 -7.39 3.55 -13.22
C PHE A 140 -6.89 3.14 -14.59
N ALA A 141 -5.68 3.58 -14.94
CA ALA A 141 -5.05 3.23 -16.21
C ALA A 141 -4.86 1.72 -16.37
N ALA A 142 -4.45 1.02 -15.30
CA ALA A 142 -4.38 -0.44 -15.30
C ALA A 142 -5.75 -1.09 -15.49
N ALA A 143 -6.80 -0.56 -14.86
CA ALA A 143 -8.16 -1.04 -15.06
C ALA A 143 -8.64 -0.82 -16.50
N GLN A 144 -8.33 0.34 -17.08
CA GLN A 144 -8.65 0.66 -18.48
C GLN A 144 -7.87 -0.22 -19.46
N TRP A 145 -6.62 -0.53 -19.16
CA TRP A 145 -5.82 -1.46 -19.95
C TRP A 145 -6.49 -2.83 -19.99
N LEU A 146 -6.97 -3.35 -18.85
CA LEU A 146 -7.73 -4.61 -18.80
C LEU A 146 -9.02 -4.52 -19.61
N ASP A 147 -9.76 -3.42 -19.56
CA ASP A 147 -11.01 -3.24 -20.31
C ASP A 147 -10.80 -3.26 -21.84
N THR A 148 -9.67 -2.74 -22.29
CA THR A 148 -9.37 -2.58 -23.72
C THR A 148 -8.60 -3.75 -24.32
N THR A 149 -7.67 -4.33 -23.55
CA THR A 149 -6.74 -5.35 -24.06
C THR A 149 -7.14 -6.76 -23.67
N GLN A 150 -7.80 -6.92 -22.52
CA GLN A 150 -8.28 -8.19 -21.98
C GLN A 150 -9.80 -8.09 -21.69
N PRO A 151 -10.66 -7.87 -22.70
CA PRO A 151 -12.08 -7.63 -22.48
C PRO A 151 -12.79 -8.90 -22.01
N THR A 152 -12.62 -9.24 -20.74
CA THR A 152 -13.26 -10.39 -20.09
C THR A 152 -14.44 -9.94 -19.24
N ALA A 153 -15.39 -10.87 -18.99
CA ALA A 153 -16.47 -10.66 -18.02
C ALA A 153 -16.08 -11.10 -16.60
N LEU A 154 -14.79 -11.34 -16.37
CA LEU A 154 -14.29 -11.85 -15.10
C LEU A 154 -14.44 -10.82 -13.97
N PRO A 155 -14.67 -11.27 -12.74
CA PRO A 155 -14.63 -10.41 -11.56
C PRO A 155 -13.25 -9.78 -11.40
N ARG A 156 -13.20 -8.46 -11.26
CA ARG A 156 -11.98 -7.70 -11.05
C ARG A 156 -11.78 -7.39 -9.57
N PHE A 157 -10.58 -7.62 -9.09
CA PHE A 157 -10.12 -7.25 -7.75
C PHE A 157 -8.95 -6.26 -7.86
N VAL A 158 -8.72 -5.53 -6.77
CA VAL A 158 -7.54 -4.69 -6.62
C VAL A 158 -6.88 -5.00 -5.30
N LEU A 159 -5.54 -5.06 -5.29
CA LEU A 159 -4.76 -5.28 -4.09
C LEU A 159 -3.76 -4.15 -3.92
N GLY A 160 -3.74 -3.55 -2.73
CA GLY A 160 -2.78 -2.51 -2.36
C GLY A 160 -2.05 -2.84 -1.07
N ALA A 161 -0.73 -2.68 -1.08
CA ALA A 161 0.13 -2.90 0.07
C ALA A 161 0.75 -1.58 0.55
N SER A 162 0.71 -1.30 1.87
CA SER A 162 1.28 -0.08 2.45
C SER A 162 0.74 1.19 1.76
N MET A 163 1.58 2.04 1.17
CA MET A 163 1.19 3.19 0.33
C MET A 163 0.30 2.76 -0.86
N GLY A 164 0.53 1.59 -1.44
CA GLY A 164 -0.37 1.04 -2.46
C GLY A 164 -1.80 0.87 -1.95
N GLY A 165 -1.98 0.61 -0.65
CA GLY A 165 -3.29 0.57 0.00
C GLY A 165 -3.97 1.94 0.00
N SER A 166 -3.27 3.04 0.37
CA SER A 166 -3.81 4.39 0.28
C SER A 166 -4.12 4.80 -1.17
N THR A 167 -3.28 4.39 -2.11
CA THR A 167 -3.47 4.59 -3.55
C THR A 167 -4.74 3.92 -4.06
N VAL A 168 -4.94 2.65 -3.72
CA VAL A 168 -6.16 1.89 -4.06
C VAL A 168 -7.41 2.50 -3.43
N ILE A 169 -7.36 2.85 -2.13
CA ILE A 169 -8.47 3.52 -1.45
C ILE A 169 -8.85 4.82 -2.17
N ARG A 170 -7.88 5.61 -2.59
CA ARG A 170 -8.11 6.83 -3.35
C ARG A 170 -8.72 6.54 -4.70
N ALA A 171 -8.24 5.55 -5.46
CA ALA A 171 -8.81 5.14 -6.74
C ALA A 171 -10.28 4.73 -6.59
N LEU A 172 -10.61 3.92 -5.58
CA LEU A 172 -11.99 3.52 -5.29
C LEU A 172 -12.88 4.72 -4.93
N HIS A 173 -12.36 5.66 -4.14
CA HIS A 173 -13.07 6.89 -3.80
C HIS A 173 -13.32 7.79 -5.01
N GLN A 174 -12.42 7.74 -6.01
CA GLN A 174 -12.58 8.42 -7.31
C GLN A 174 -13.50 7.66 -8.29
N GLY A 175 -14.04 6.52 -7.88
CA GLY A 175 -15.06 5.81 -8.66
C GLY A 175 -14.57 4.56 -9.37
N LEU A 176 -13.35 4.07 -9.11
CA LEU A 176 -12.88 2.78 -9.64
C LEU A 176 -13.86 1.67 -9.24
N GLN A 177 -14.34 0.91 -10.23
CA GLN A 177 -15.29 -0.16 -10.02
C GLN A 177 -14.56 -1.51 -9.96
N VAL A 178 -14.70 -2.21 -8.83
CA VAL A 178 -14.14 -3.55 -8.62
C VAL A 178 -15.13 -4.45 -7.88
N THR A 179 -14.90 -5.75 -7.96
CA THR A 179 -15.70 -6.76 -7.24
C THR A 179 -15.34 -6.84 -5.77
N GLY A 180 -14.08 -6.55 -5.44
CA GLY A 180 -13.57 -6.52 -4.08
C GLY A 180 -12.16 -5.95 -4.01
N THR A 181 -11.76 -5.55 -2.82
CA THR A 181 -10.47 -4.93 -2.53
C THR A 181 -9.73 -5.74 -1.49
N ILE A 182 -8.42 -5.90 -1.66
CA ILE A 182 -7.53 -6.56 -0.71
C ILE A 182 -6.49 -5.53 -0.26
N LEU A 183 -6.34 -5.35 1.03
CA LEU A 183 -5.38 -4.41 1.62
C LEU A 183 -4.41 -5.18 2.52
N LEU A 184 -3.10 -4.99 2.29
CA LEU A 184 -2.03 -5.57 3.10
C LEU A 184 -1.34 -4.45 3.88
N ASP A 185 -1.49 -4.43 5.20
CA ASP A 185 -0.91 -3.41 6.09
C ASP A 185 -1.02 -1.99 5.49
N PRO A 186 -2.24 -1.52 5.15
CA PRO A 186 -2.42 -0.30 4.38
C PRO A 186 -2.02 0.95 5.16
N GLN A 187 -1.48 1.94 4.46
CA GLN A 187 -1.23 3.26 5.02
C GLN A 187 -2.57 4.01 5.19
N LEU A 188 -3.18 3.92 6.37
CA LEU A 188 -4.49 4.53 6.67
C LEU A 188 -4.37 5.94 7.27
N ASP A 189 -3.25 6.25 7.94
CA ASP A 189 -2.92 7.58 8.44
C ASP A 189 -1.54 8.01 7.94
N ILE A 190 -1.49 9.10 7.20
CA ILE A 190 -0.26 9.57 6.56
C ILE A 190 0.74 10.07 7.60
N LEU A 191 0.29 10.92 8.54
CA LEU A 191 1.17 11.48 9.55
C LEU A 191 1.85 10.40 10.39
N ASP A 192 1.05 9.48 10.88
CA ASP A 192 1.53 8.37 11.71
C ASP A 192 2.51 7.47 10.95
N SER A 193 2.17 7.11 9.71
CA SER A 193 3.02 6.27 8.87
C SER A 193 4.35 6.94 8.51
N LEU A 194 4.37 8.25 8.25
CA LEU A 194 5.61 9.00 8.00
C LEU A 194 6.50 8.99 9.25
N MET A 195 5.93 9.28 10.43
CA MET A 195 6.68 9.28 11.69
C MET A 195 7.27 7.89 12.01
N HIS A 196 6.50 6.83 11.81
CA HIS A 196 6.94 5.46 12.10
C HIS A 196 7.90 4.95 11.02
N GLY A 197 7.70 5.29 9.75
CA GLY A 197 8.66 5.02 8.68
C GLY A 197 10.02 5.69 8.97
N ALA A 198 10.03 6.95 9.42
CA ALA A 198 11.26 7.63 9.82
C ALA A 198 11.94 6.95 11.03
N LYS A 199 11.16 6.47 12.02
CA LYS A 199 11.67 5.64 13.10
C LYS A 199 12.35 4.38 12.58
N VAL A 200 11.73 3.68 11.65
CA VAL A 200 12.28 2.46 11.04
C VAL A 200 13.61 2.74 10.35
N VAL A 201 13.69 3.82 9.57
CA VAL A 201 14.91 4.18 8.80
C VAL A 201 16.03 4.66 9.70
N THR A 202 15.72 5.46 10.73
CA THR A 202 16.74 6.15 11.54
C THR A 202 17.05 5.48 12.88
N GLY A 203 16.16 4.63 13.39
CA GLY A 203 16.20 4.10 14.75
C GLY A 203 15.80 5.09 15.84
N LEU A 204 15.51 6.35 15.50
CA LEU A 204 15.11 7.38 16.47
C LEU A 204 13.61 7.31 16.81
N PRO A 205 13.19 7.76 18.01
CA PRO A 205 11.78 7.73 18.39
C PRO A 205 10.86 8.50 17.45
N ALA A 206 9.74 7.90 17.04
CA ALA A 206 8.78 8.48 16.09
C ALA A 206 8.32 9.93 16.44
N PRO A 207 8.07 10.30 17.71
CA PRO A 207 7.65 11.67 18.05
C PRO A 207 8.64 12.77 17.65
N LEU A 208 9.93 12.45 17.47
CA LEU A 208 10.93 13.41 17.00
C LEU A 208 10.65 13.90 15.57
N PHE A 209 9.87 13.16 14.80
CA PHE A 209 9.60 13.45 13.39
C PHE A 209 8.27 14.17 13.16
N VAL A 210 7.50 14.47 14.22
CA VAL A 210 6.15 15.05 14.06
C VAL A 210 6.15 16.36 13.30
N LEU A 211 7.10 17.27 13.58
CA LEU A 211 7.19 18.57 12.88
C LEU A 211 7.57 18.37 11.41
N ALA A 212 8.51 17.48 11.15
CA ALA A 212 8.97 17.21 9.79
C ALA A 212 7.87 16.51 8.95
N ALA A 213 7.17 15.53 9.52
CA ALA A 213 6.05 14.87 8.87
C ALA A 213 4.87 15.82 8.61
N GLN A 214 4.55 16.68 9.58
CA GLN A 214 3.52 17.71 9.41
C GLN A 214 3.91 18.76 8.35
N ALA A 215 5.18 19.16 8.31
CA ALA A 215 5.69 20.05 7.28
C ALA A 215 5.67 19.38 5.88
N ALA A 216 6.00 18.09 5.80
CA ALA A 216 5.90 17.33 4.55
C ALA A 216 4.46 17.28 4.03
N ILE A 217 3.50 16.99 4.91
CA ILE A 217 2.07 16.98 4.57
C ILE A 217 1.65 18.32 3.97
N TRP A 218 2.03 19.41 4.60
CA TRP A 218 1.67 20.75 4.14
C TRP A 218 2.41 21.18 2.87
N GLN A 219 3.72 20.92 2.76
CA GLN A 219 4.54 21.35 1.62
C GLN A 219 4.25 20.56 0.34
N TYR A 220 3.86 19.31 0.46
CA TYR A 220 3.66 18.40 -0.66
C TYR A 220 2.18 17.99 -0.85
N ASP A 221 1.26 18.66 -0.15
CA ASP A 221 -0.19 18.43 -0.23
C ASP A 221 -0.57 16.94 -0.09
N LEU A 222 0.03 16.27 0.91
CA LEU A 222 -0.24 14.86 1.13
C LEU A 222 -1.67 14.65 1.69
N PRO A 223 -2.35 13.53 1.34
CA PRO A 223 -3.77 13.35 1.60
C PRO A 223 -4.09 13.18 3.10
N THR A 224 -4.68 14.21 3.68
CA THR A 224 -5.12 14.26 5.09
C THR A 224 -6.52 14.84 5.21
N GLY A 225 -7.03 14.98 6.41
CA GLY A 225 -8.35 15.58 6.66
C GLY A 225 -9.49 14.81 5.98
N SER A 226 -10.25 15.45 5.10
CA SER A 226 -11.31 14.80 4.30
C SER A 226 -10.75 13.82 3.27
N HIS A 227 -9.49 13.98 2.86
CA HIS A 227 -8.81 13.13 1.90
C HIS A 227 -7.96 12.03 2.57
N SER A 228 -8.00 11.91 3.90
CA SER A 228 -7.24 10.85 4.60
C SER A 228 -7.70 9.46 4.13
N PRO A 229 -6.77 8.51 3.93
CA PRO A 229 -7.12 7.17 3.48
C PRO A 229 -8.13 6.47 4.39
N LEU A 230 -8.01 6.64 5.72
CA LEU A 230 -8.97 6.07 6.68
C LEU A 230 -10.40 6.56 6.43
N ARG A 231 -10.60 7.89 6.27
CA ARG A 231 -11.94 8.46 6.03
C ARG A 231 -12.51 8.02 4.69
N GLN A 232 -11.69 8.01 3.65
CA GLN A 232 -12.12 7.56 2.34
C GLN A 232 -12.49 6.08 2.37
N ALA A 233 -11.68 5.21 3.01
CA ALA A 233 -11.96 3.80 3.16
C ALA A 233 -13.23 3.52 4.00
N ALA A 234 -13.49 4.33 5.03
CA ALA A 234 -14.71 4.23 5.85
C ALA A 234 -15.99 4.51 5.05
N ALA A 235 -15.91 5.29 3.97
CA ALA A 235 -17.04 5.63 3.10
C ALA A 235 -17.24 4.66 1.92
N LEU A 236 -16.31 3.72 1.69
CA LEU A 236 -16.39 2.77 0.59
C LEU A 236 -17.52 1.75 0.82
N ARG A 237 -18.17 1.38 -0.28
CA ARG A 237 -19.26 0.38 -0.27
C ARG A 237 -18.83 -0.98 -0.83
N GLN A 238 -17.68 -1.04 -1.47
CA GLN A 238 -17.12 -2.28 -2.00
C GLN A 238 -16.62 -3.15 -0.84
N PRO A 239 -16.75 -4.48 -0.95
CA PRO A 239 -16.17 -5.40 0.02
C PRO A 239 -14.64 -5.25 0.10
N ILE A 240 -14.12 -5.25 1.33
CA ILE A 240 -12.69 -5.09 1.61
C ILE A 240 -12.22 -6.25 2.49
N LEU A 241 -11.21 -6.98 2.05
CA LEU A 241 -10.39 -7.86 2.88
C LEU A 241 -9.17 -7.06 3.35
N LEU A 242 -9.02 -6.87 4.65
CA LEU A 242 -7.88 -6.18 5.24
C LEU A 242 -7.06 -7.18 6.06
N LEU A 243 -5.83 -7.45 5.62
CA LEU A 243 -4.85 -8.27 6.34
C LEU A 243 -3.90 -7.33 7.06
N GLN A 244 -3.89 -7.36 8.40
CA GLN A 244 -3.09 -6.45 9.21
C GLN A 244 -2.21 -7.22 10.19
N ASP A 245 -0.92 -6.95 10.17
CA ASP A 245 -0.03 -7.32 11.25
C ASP A 245 -0.23 -6.36 12.45
N TRP A 246 -0.47 -6.95 13.63
CA TRP A 246 -0.69 -6.16 14.85
C TRP A 246 0.58 -5.50 15.38
N GLU A 247 1.74 -6.01 14.99
CA GLU A 247 3.05 -5.54 15.41
C GLU A 247 3.79 -4.79 14.29
N ASP A 248 3.07 -4.42 13.24
CA ASP A 248 3.63 -3.67 12.11
C ASP A 248 4.35 -2.39 12.60
N PRO A 249 5.64 -2.23 12.27
CA PRO A 249 6.43 -1.11 12.76
C PRO A 249 6.10 0.22 12.08
N VAL A 250 5.34 0.21 10.98
CA VAL A 250 5.05 1.38 10.14
C VAL A 250 3.57 1.76 10.16
N THR A 251 2.68 0.79 9.87
CA THR A 251 1.24 1.02 9.77
C THR A 251 0.52 0.40 10.97
N ARG A 252 0.14 1.24 11.93
CA ARG A 252 -0.34 0.73 13.22
C ARG A 252 -1.74 0.17 13.15
N SER A 253 -1.92 -1.00 13.75
CA SER A 253 -3.13 -1.83 13.73
C SER A 253 -4.40 -1.16 14.27
N HIS A 254 -4.29 -0.17 15.17
CA HIS A 254 -5.47 0.52 15.68
C HIS A 254 -6.21 1.32 14.60
N TYR A 255 -5.55 1.76 13.52
CA TYR A 255 -6.22 2.37 12.37
C TYR A 255 -7.01 1.32 11.56
N ALA A 256 -6.45 0.12 11.39
CA ALA A 256 -7.15 -0.99 10.75
C ALA A 256 -8.37 -1.42 11.55
N GLN A 257 -8.26 -1.49 12.89
CA GLN A 257 -9.38 -1.75 13.78
C GLN A 257 -10.44 -0.65 13.67
N SER A 258 -10.01 0.63 13.74
CA SER A 258 -10.92 1.77 13.58
C SER A 258 -11.67 1.76 12.25
N LEU A 259 -11.01 1.35 11.17
CA LEU A 259 -11.66 1.19 9.87
C LEU A 259 -12.72 0.08 9.88
N ALA A 260 -12.39 -1.07 10.47
CA ALA A 260 -13.33 -2.18 10.58
C ALA A 260 -14.55 -1.85 11.44
N ASP A 261 -14.35 -1.06 12.50
CA ASP A 261 -15.45 -0.60 13.37
C ASP A 261 -16.38 0.41 12.65
N GLN A 262 -15.85 1.20 11.71
CA GLN A 262 -16.60 2.22 10.96
C GLN A 262 -17.24 1.71 9.67
N ASN A 263 -16.68 0.66 9.05
CA ASN A 263 -17.15 0.18 7.76
C ASN A 263 -17.47 -1.33 7.80
N PRO A 264 -18.76 -1.73 7.77
CA PRO A 264 -19.18 -3.13 7.81
C PRO A 264 -18.78 -3.94 6.57
N GLN A 265 -18.27 -3.30 5.50
CA GLN A 265 -17.76 -3.99 4.32
C GLN A 265 -16.34 -4.55 4.56
N VAL A 266 -15.68 -4.16 5.64
CA VAL A 266 -14.31 -4.56 5.96
C VAL A 266 -14.29 -5.89 6.72
N GLN A 267 -13.66 -6.88 6.12
CA GLN A 267 -13.27 -8.12 6.77
C GLN A 267 -11.83 -8.00 7.26
N LEU A 268 -11.66 -7.57 8.51
CA LEU A 268 -10.33 -7.46 9.13
C LEU A 268 -9.85 -8.84 9.56
N LYS A 269 -8.64 -9.20 9.16
CA LYS A 269 -7.93 -10.42 9.54
C LYS A 269 -6.59 -10.06 10.16
N LYS A 270 -6.40 -10.49 11.40
CA LYS A 270 -5.12 -10.34 12.09
C LYS A 270 -4.13 -11.36 11.53
N VAL A 271 -3.02 -10.89 10.97
CA VAL A 271 -1.90 -11.74 10.54
C VAL A 271 -1.39 -12.51 11.77
N PRO A 272 -1.08 -13.82 11.67
CA PRO A 272 -0.45 -14.55 12.76
C PRO A 272 0.87 -13.87 13.17
N HIS A 273 1.24 -13.99 14.44
CA HIS A 273 2.46 -13.37 14.97
C HIS A 273 3.70 -13.75 14.15
N ILE A 274 4.50 -12.74 13.81
CA ILE A 274 5.77 -12.88 13.10
C ILE A 274 6.87 -12.47 14.07
N ALA A 275 7.65 -13.43 14.55
CA ALA A 275 8.74 -13.12 15.47
C ALA A 275 9.87 -12.37 14.76
N ALA A 276 10.55 -11.45 15.45
CA ALA A 276 11.67 -10.69 14.88
C ALA A 276 12.84 -11.59 14.39
N SER A 277 12.88 -12.83 14.85
CA SER A 277 13.88 -13.84 14.45
C SER A 277 13.40 -14.72 13.30
N ASP A 278 12.20 -14.53 12.77
CA ASP A 278 11.69 -15.37 11.68
C ASP A 278 12.51 -15.17 10.40
N PRO A 279 12.92 -16.28 9.74
CA PRO A 279 13.73 -16.22 8.52
C PRO A 279 13.11 -15.37 7.40
N CYS A 280 11.77 -15.28 7.34
CA CYS A 280 11.05 -14.56 6.31
C CYS A 280 11.20 -13.03 6.37
N ILE A 281 11.77 -12.50 7.48
CA ILE A 281 11.96 -11.05 7.66
C ILE A 281 13.39 -10.65 8.06
N LEU A 282 14.33 -11.60 8.18
CA LEU A 282 15.69 -11.31 8.62
C LEU A 282 16.45 -10.34 7.70
N ASP A 283 16.19 -10.39 6.41
CA ASP A 283 16.76 -9.51 5.39
C ASP A 283 16.08 -8.15 5.29
N LYS A 284 14.95 -7.95 5.98
CA LYS A 284 14.15 -6.72 5.90
C LYS A 284 14.58 -5.64 6.89
N GLY A 285 15.56 -5.93 7.74
CA GLY A 285 16.08 -4.99 8.73
C GLY A 285 14.98 -4.45 9.66
N ASN A 286 14.99 -3.15 9.93
CA ASN A 286 14.02 -2.52 10.83
C ASN A 286 12.58 -2.44 10.25
N TRP A 287 12.38 -2.75 8.97
CA TRP A 287 11.04 -2.85 8.38
C TRP A 287 10.29 -4.08 8.89
N GLY A 288 11.02 -5.11 9.33
CA GLY A 288 10.50 -6.26 10.04
C GLY A 288 9.33 -6.92 9.32
N SER A 289 8.21 -7.04 10.02
CA SER A 289 6.99 -7.71 9.55
C SER A 289 6.11 -6.87 8.63
N HIS A 290 6.47 -5.61 8.33
CA HIS A 290 5.68 -4.75 7.44
C HIS A 290 5.42 -5.42 6.08
N VAL A 291 4.15 -5.56 5.71
CA VAL A 291 3.63 -6.26 4.53
C VAL A 291 4.13 -7.70 4.33
N ALA A 292 4.53 -8.37 5.41
CA ALA A 292 5.13 -9.69 5.39
C ALA A 292 4.12 -10.85 5.52
N SER A 293 2.83 -10.60 5.44
CA SER A 293 1.79 -11.63 5.60
C SER A 293 1.99 -12.82 4.65
N HIS A 294 2.33 -12.57 3.38
CA HIS A 294 2.57 -13.65 2.42
C HIS A 294 3.92 -14.35 2.61
N PRO A 295 5.08 -13.67 2.68
CA PRO A 295 6.35 -14.37 2.86
C PRO A 295 6.43 -15.18 4.15
N CYS A 296 5.78 -14.74 5.23
CA CYS A 296 5.82 -15.43 6.51
C CYS A 296 4.69 -16.47 6.70
N HIS A 297 3.53 -16.19 6.14
CA HIS A 297 2.34 -17.05 6.28
C HIS A 297 1.66 -17.30 4.93
N PRO A 298 2.34 -17.91 3.94
CA PRO A 298 1.82 -18.04 2.57
C PRO A 298 0.51 -18.84 2.51
N ALA A 299 0.39 -19.94 3.26
CA ALA A 299 -0.82 -20.75 3.30
C ALA A 299 -2.00 -19.99 3.92
N TRP A 300 -1.77 -19.24 5.00
CA TRP A 300 -2.77 -18.42 5.66
C TRP A 300 -3.25 -17.28 4.75
N THR A 301 -2.32 -16.55 4.13
CA THR A 301 -2.61 -15.45 3.19
C THR A 301 -3.39 -15.98 1.99
N ARG A 302 -2.93 -17.09 1.38
CA ARG A 302 -3.61 -17.76 0.28
C ARG A 302 -5.05 -18.14 0.63
N GLN A 303 -5.25 -18.75 1.81
CA GLN A 303 -6.59 -19.18 2.26
C GLN A 303 -7.56 -18.01 2.39
N HIS A 304 -7.15 -16.89 3.01
CA HIS A 304 -8.01 -15.73 3.22
C HIS A 304 -8.37 -15.04 1.89
N ILE A 305 -7.40 -14.93 0.98
CA ILE A 305 -7.64 -14.37 -0.36
C ILE A 305 -8.57 -15.30 -1.16
N ALA A 306 -8.30 -16.61 -1.18
CA ALA A 306 -9.15 -17.57 -1.90
C ALA A 306 -10.59 -17.55 -1.39
N THR A 307 -10.79 -17.55 -0.07
CA THR A 307 -12.12 -17.47 0.53
C THR A 307 -12.82 -16.18 0.12
N PHE A 308 -12.16 -15.03 0.27
CA PHE A 308 -12.73 -13.74 -0.08
C PHE A 308 -13.11 -13.65 -1.56
N VAL A 309 -12.23 -14.07 -2.46
CA VAL A 309 -12.47 -14.05 -3.91
C VAL A 309 -13.64 -14.96 -4.29
N ASN A 310 -13.65 -16.20 -3.80
CA ASN A 310 -14.70 -17.17 -4.09
C ASN A 310 -16.07 -16.72 -3.57
N ASP A 311 -16.16 -16.16 -2.36
CA ASP A 311 -17.41 -15.63 -1.81
C ASP A 311 -17.99 -14.50 -2.68
N ARG A 312 -17.12 -13.63 -3.22
CA ARG A 312 -17.55 -12.52 -4.10
C ARG A 312 -18.00 -13.02 -5.47
N ILE A 313 -17.30 -14.01 -6.05
CA ILE A 313 -17.70 -14.65 -7.31
C ILE A 313 -19.06 -15.32 -7.15
N ASN A 314 -19.24 -16.16 -6.13
CA ASN A 314 -20.46 -16.89 -5.89
C ASN A 314 -21.65 -15.96 -5.58
N GLY A 315 -21.42 -14.89 -4.82
CA GLY A 315 -22.43 -13.86 -4.55
C GLY A 315 -22.92 -13.16 -5.83
N ARG A 316 -22.03 -12.87 -6.77
CA ARG A 316 -22.40 -12.29 -8.09
C ARG A 316 -23.23 -13.27 -8.93
N ILE A 317 -22.85 -14.55 -8.96
CA ILE A 317 -23.58 -15.58 -9.71
C ILE A 317 -25.01 -15.70 -9.19
N ASN A 318 -25.17 -15.78 -7.86
CA ASN A 318 -26.49 -15.93 -7.24
C ASN A 318 -27.37 -14.69 -7.48
N ASN A 319 -26.82 -13.47 -7.40
CA ASN A 319 -27.56 -12.25 -7.68
C ASN A 319 -28.01 -12.17 -9.16
N ARG A 320 -27.15 -12.51 -10.11
CA ARG A 320 -27.54 -12.56 -11.54
C ARG A 320 -28.62 -13.61 -11.82
N ALA A 321 -28.55 -14.78 -11.19
CA ALA A 321 -29.55 -15.83 -11.32
C ALA A 321 -30.92 -15.37 -10.78
N ASN A 322 -30.93 -14.68 -9.63
CA ASN A 322 -32.15 -14.15 -9.05
C ASN A 322 -32.79 -13.01 -9.88
N GLN A 323 -31.96 -12.12 -10.47
CA GLN A 323 -32.44 -11.09 -11.37
C GLN A 323 -33.11 -11.68 -12.62
N ARG A 324 -32.46 -12.66 -13.27
CA ARG A 324 -33.05 -13.34 -14.44
C ARG A 324 -34.38 -14.04 -14.11
N ARG A 325 -34.52 -14.64 -12.93
CA ARG A 325 -35.78 -15.24 -12.49
C ARG A 325 -36.87 -14.20 -12.25
N ALA A 326 -36.53 -13.03 -11.72
CA ALA A 326 -37.47 -11.94 -11.55
C ALA A 326 -37.96 -11.34 -12.89
N GLU A 327 -37.08 -11.28 -13.90
CA GLU A 327 -37.40 -10.79 -15.25
C GLU A 327 -38.25 -11.81 -16.08
N THR A 328 -38.19 -13.09 -15.72
CA THR A 328 -38.91 -14.17 -16.41
C THR A 328 -40.17 -14.62 -15.68
N SER A 329 -40.51 -14.04 -14.53
CA SER A 329 -41.78 -14.29 -13.84
C SER A 329 -42.89 -13.42 -14.47
N PRO A 330 -44.01 -14.01 -14.91
CA PRO A 330 -45.09 -13.30 -15.58
C PRO A 330 -45.85 -12.34 -14.70
#